data_2e4aebc7e679f3365be6fb6eed73176e
#
_entry.id   2e4aebc7e679f3365be6fb6eed73176e
#
_cell.length_a   1.000
_cell.length_b   1.000
_cell.length_c   1.000
_cell.angle_alpha   90.00
_cell.angle_beta   90.00
_cell.angle_gamma   90.00
#
_symmetry.space_group_name_H-M   'P 1'
#
loop_
_entity.id
_entity.type
_entity.pdbx_description
1 polymer ?
#
loop_
_entity_poly.entity_id
_entity_poly.type
_entity_poly.pdbx_seq_one_letter_code
_entity_poly.pdbx_strand_id
1 'polypeptide(L)'
;TTPIMFALGKAYNVTISRDPLGRLWQPFIDNVKVATDRQAPLFLVMVETILQSYQTRVAAINRQMRAATTDIVNLSPKDITTFVEYERKLNDYLDALIPTNTALEKTLNTKFKLLPLREEDQEMVEDLSVDIEQVIARCKSLLRTITNVRDSYRAVMDTRLNETMRILTVATLALTIPTMLAGVFGMNVEFPFDTHGIGAFWSIVFVSVLAAGLISFYFMRKR
;
A
#
# COMPACT_ATOMS: atom_id res chain seq x y z
N THR A 1 -6.29 -14.70 -9.99
CA THR A 1 -5.46 -15.47 -10.96
C THR A 1 -6.16 -16.79 -11.26
N THR A 2 -6.29 -17.11 -12.55
CA THR A 2 -6.88 -18.38 -12.99
C THR A 2 -5.74 -19.28 -13.44
N PRO A 3 -5.64 -20.52 -12.93
CA PRO A 3 -4.61 -21.44 -13.38
C PRO A 3 -4.84 -21.83 -14.82
N ILE A 4 -3.74 -21.89 -15.59
CA ILE A 4 -3.71 -22.39 -16.97
C ILE A 4 -2.77 -23.57 -16.99
N MET A 5 -3.21 -24.69 -17.54
CA MET A 5 -2.38 -25.86 -17.74
C MET A 5 -2.06 -26.01 -19.21
N PHE A 6 -0.80 -26.15 -19.54
CA PHE A 6 -0.31 -26.48 -20.87
C PHE A 6 0.16 -27.94 -20.88
N ALA A 7 -0.41 -28.74 -21.74
CA ALA A 7 0.03 -30.10 -22.00
C ALA A 7 0.62 -30.15 -23.40
N LEU A 8 1.94 -30.37 -23.46
CA LEU A 8 2.72 -30.40 -24.71
C LEU A 8 2.96 -31.87 -25.09
N GLY A 9 2.33 -32.31 -26.16
CA GLY A 9 2.52 -33.64 -26.72
C GLY A 9 3.42 -33.62 -27.95
N LYS A 10 3.77 -34.76 -28.54
CA LYS A 10 4.64 -34.81 -29.70
C LYS A 10 4.08 -34.14 -30.96
N ALA A 11 2.76 -34.07 -31.09
CA ALA A 11 2.08 -33.54 -32.27
C ALA A 11 0.96 -32.55 -31.95
N TYR A 12 0.76 -32.21 -30.65
CA TYR A 12 -0.34 -31.33 -30.24
C TYR A 12 0.05 -30.56 -28.99
N ASN A 13 -0.55 -29.38 -28.84
CA ASN A 13 -0.55 -28.59 -27.62
C ASN A 13 -1.99 -28.49 -27.11
N VAL A 14 -2.20 -28.79 -25.85
CA VAL A 14 -3.51 -28.66 -25.20
C VAL A 14 -3.42 -27.61 -24.10
N THR A 15 -4.30 -26.62 -24.15
CA THR A 15 -4.43 -25.60 -23.11
C THR A 15 -5.72 -25.84 -22.38
N ILE A 16 -5.65 -26.00 -21.07
CA ILE A 16 -6.80 -26.20 -20.19
C ILE A 16 -6.89 -25.00 -19.23
N SER A 17 -8.03 -24.36 -19.23
CA SER A 17 -8.32 -23.24 -18.34
C SER A 17 -9.75 -23.31 -17.82
N ARG A 18 -9.96 -22.81 -16.61
CA ARG A 18 -11.28 -22.70 -16.00
C ARG A 18 -12.12 -21.59 -16.65
N ASP A 19 -11.47 -20.49 -17.04
CA ASP A 19 -12.11 -19.31 -17.61
C ASP A 19 -11.78 -19.16 -19.09
N PRO A 20 -12.63 -18.49 -19.90
CA PRO A 20 -12.35 -18.22 -21.30
C PRO A 20 -11.05 -17.41 -21.46
N LEU A 21 -10.14 -17.90 -22.30
CA LEU A 21 -8.82 -17.29 -22.57
C LEU A 21 -8.84 -16.46 -23.88
N GLY A 22 -9.88 -15.69 -24.14
CA GLY A 22 -10.02 -14.95 -25.40
C GLY A 22 -8.81 -14.11 -25.76
N ARG A 23 -8.16 -13.49 -24.78
CA ARG A 23 -6.92 -12.68 -24.99
C ARG A 23 -5.70 -13.52 -25.36
N LEU A 24 -5.64 -14.77 -24.93
CA LEU A 24 -4.53 -15.67 -25.25
C LEU A 24 -4.45 -15.96 -26.75
N TRP A 25 -5.61 -15.93 -27.42
CA TRP A 25 -5.73 -16.20 -28.85
C TRP A 25 -5.62 -14.95 -29.72
N GLN A 26 -5.59 -13.76 -29.13
CA GLN A 26 -5.54 -12.48 -29.84
C GLN A 26 -4.35 -12.41 -30.81
N PRO A 27 -3.10 -12.77 -30.43
CA PRO A 27 -1.97 -12.74 -31.36
C PRO A 27 -2.16 -13.62 -32.62
N PHE A 28 -2.93 -14.70 -32.49
CA PHE A 28 -3.20 -15.60 -33.61
C PHE A 28 -4.33 -15.08 -34.50
N ILE A 29 -5.25 -14.27 -33.95
CA ILE A 29 -6.34 -13.64 -34.69
C ILE A 29 -5.82 -12.42 -35.47
N ASP A 30 -4.91 -11.63 -34.86
CA ASP A 30 -4.38 -10.38 -35.41
C ASP A 30 -3.27 -10.60 -36.44
N ASN A 31 -3.15 -11.82 -37.02
CA ASN A 31 -2.16 -12.19 -38.07
C ASN A 31 -0.68 -11.97 -37.67
N VAL A 32 -0.35 -12.04 -36.40
CA VAL A 32 1.05 -12.16 -35.98
C VAL A 32 1.56 -13.49 -36.57
N LYS A 33 2.66 -13.43 -37.31
CA LYS A 33 3.30 -14.62 -37.93
C LYS A 33 3.83 -15.54 -36.82
N VAL A 34 2.98 -16.39 -36.30
CA VAL A 34 3.36 -17.42 -35.33
C VAL A 34 3.60 -18.70 -36.08
N ALA A 35 4.76 -19.31 -35.89
CA ALA A 35 5.07 -20.62 -36.44
C ALA A 35 4.20 -21.69 -35.76
N THR A 36 3.00 -21.92 -36.31
CA THR A 36 2.01 -22.89 -35.74
C THR A 36 2.38 -24.34 -36.07
N ASP A 37 3.34 -24.54 -36.95
CA ASP A 37 3.94 -25.84 -37.31
C ASP A 37 4.87 -26.38 -36.22
N ARG A 38 5.27 -25.53 -35.25
CA ARG A 38 6.19 -25.86 -34.18
C ARG A 38 5.56 -25.59 -32.82
N GLN A 39 5.75 -26.52 -31.89
CA GLN A 39 5.13 -26.46 -30.56
C GLN A 39 5.78 -25.41 -29.64
N ALA A 40 7.11 -25.28 -29.70
CA ALA A 40 7.84 -24.37 -28.82
C ALA A 40 7.48 -22.92 -29.07
N PRO A 41 7.55 -22.34 -30.28
CA PRO A 41 7.13 -20.96 -30.53
C PRO A 41 5.67 -20.70 -30.14
N LEU A 42 4.76 -21.64 -30.43
CA LEU A 42 3.36 -21.52 -30.10
C LEU A 42 3.16 -21.39 -28.58
N PHE A 43 3.83 -22.23 -27.80
CA PHE A 43 3.78 -22.18 -26.34
C PHE A 43 4.40 -20.87 -25.81
N LEU A 44 5.54 -20.46 -26.34
CA LEU A 44 6.25 -19.26 -25.88
C LEU A 44 5.43 -17.98 -26.13
N VAL A 45 4.80 -17.85 -27.29
CA VAL A 45 3.89 -16.72 -27.60
C VAL A 45 2.69 -16.67 -26.66
N MET A 46 2.15 -17.84 -26.27
CA MET A 46 1.09 -17.89 -25.26
C MET A 46 1.57 -17.39 -23.89
N VAL A 47 2.76 -17.81 -23.45
CA VAL A 47 3.37 -17.36 -22.20
C VAL A 47 3.65 -15.86 -22.24
N GLU A 48 4.19 -15.35 -23.36
CA GLU A 48 4.43 -13.92 -23.59
C GLU A 48 3.13 -13.10 -23.45
N THR A 49 2.06 -13.56 -24.09
CA THR A 49 0.75 -12.90 -24.02
C THR A 49 0.20 -12.83 -22.58
N ILE A 50 0.40 -13.90 -21.80
CA ILE A 50 0.05 -13.94 -20.40
C ILE A 50 0.89 -12.92 -19.62
N LEU A 51 2.20 -12.91 -19.84
CA LEU A 51 3.14 -11.99 -19.19
C LEU A 51 2.80 -10.52 -19.47
N GLN A 52 2.48 -10.16 -20.71
CA GLN A 52 2.01 -8.81 -21.09
C GLN A 52 0.76 -8.40 -20.31
N SER A 53 -0.15 -9.35 -20.03
CA SER A 53 -1.31 -9.12 -19.19
C SER A 53 -0.92 -8.77 -17.75
N TYR A 54 0.09 -9.45 -17.17
CA TYR A 54 0.62 -9.11 -15.85
C TYR A 54 1.31 -7.74 -15.84
N GLN A 55 2.17 -7.46 -16.83
CA GLN A 55 2.84 -6.17 -16.99
C GLN A 55 1.83 -5.01 -17.00
N THR A 56 0.77 -5.14 -17.80
CA THR A 56 -0.30 -4.13 -17.89
C THR A 56 -1.00 -3.91 -16.57
N ARG A 57 -1.33 -4.98 -15.85
CA ARG A 57 -2.01 -4.91 -14.53
C ARG A 57 -1.11 -4.31 -13.47
N VAL A 58 0.16 -4.70 -13.41
CA VAL A 58 1.15 -4.15 -12.46
C VAL A 58 1.40 -2.66 -12.75
N ALA A 59 1.49 -2.27 -14.03
CA ALA A 59 1.60 -0.87 -14.42
C ALA A 59 0.36 -0.03 -14.01
N ALA A 60 -0.83 -0.62 -14.12
CA ALA A 60 -2.07 0.04 -13.66
C ALA A 60 -2.06 0.27 -12.15
N ILE A 61 -1.70 -0.75 -11.35
CA ILE A 61 -1.54 -0.62 -9.90
C ILE A 61 -0.52 0.47 -9.55
N ASN A 62 0.65 0.47 -10.20
CA ASN A 62 1.69 1.49 -9.98
C ASN A 62 1.16 2.91 -10.24
N ARG A 63 0.42 3.11 -11.34
CA ARG A 63 -0.16 4.42 -11.67
C ARG A 63 -1.19 4.88 -10.64
N GLN A 64 -2.07 3.98 -10.20
CA GLN A 64 -3.08 4.28 -9.19
C GLN A 64 -2.45 4.58 -7.82
N MET A 65 -1.43 3.82 -7.44
CA MET A 65 -0.67 4.08 -6.22
C MET A 65 0.02 5.44 -6.26
N ARG A 66 0.71 5.77 -7.36
CA ARG A 66 1.37 7.08 -7.51
C ARG A 66 0.38 8.23 -7.40
N ALA A 67 -0.78 8.11 -8.03
CA ALA A 67 -1.83 9.13 -7.94
C ALA A 67 -2.33 9.32 -6.50
N ALA A 68 -2.54 8.23 -5.75
CA ALA A 68 -3.00 8.29 -4.37
C ALA A 68 -1.91 8.78 -3.39
N THR A 69 -0.63 8.49 -3.66
CA THR A 69 0.48 8.85 -2.75
C THR A 69 1.05 10.24 -2.96
N THR A 70 0.52 11.02 -3.88
CA THR A 70 0.97 12.41 -4.11
C THR A 70 0.80 13.28 -2.87
N ASP A 71 -0.21 13.00 -2.05
CA ASP A 71 -0.47 13.71 -0.80
C ASP A 71 -0.78 12.73 0.35
N ILE A 72 0.28 12.28 1.02
CA ILE A 72 0.20 11.31 2.13
C ILE A 72 -0.58 11.88 3.33
N VAL A 73 -0.55 13.20 3.53
CA VAL A 73 -1.19 13.85 4.67
C VAL A 73 -2.72 13.79 4.57
N ASN A 74 -3.25 13.77 3.35
CA ASN A 74 -4.69 13.74 3.07
C ASN A 74 -5.20 12.36 2.64
N LEU A 75 -4.39 11.30 2.78
CA LEU A 75 -4.84 9.93 2.55
C LEU A 75 -6.06 9.61 3.42
N SER A 76 -7.06 8.99 2.80
CA SER A 76 -8.26 8.52 3.49
C SER A 76 -8.09 7.06 3.96
N PRO A 77 -8.86 6.62 4.97
CA PRO A 77 -8.91 5.21 5.36
C PRO A 77 -9.28 4.27 4.19
N LYS A 78 -10.07 4.78 3.22
CA LYS A 78 -10.46 4.03 2.03
C LYS A 78 -9.27 3.76 1.10
N ASP A 79 -8.35 4.71 0.98
CA ASP A 79 -7.13 4.53 0.18
C ASP A 79 -6.25 3.43 0.78
N ILE A 80 -6.14 3.40 2.12
CA ILE A 80 -5.41 2.34 2.82
C ILE A 80 -6.03 0.96 2.58
N THR A 81 -7.37 0.86 2.59
CA THR A 81 -8.07 -0.40 2.25
C THR A 81 -7.76 -0.83 0.82
N THR A 82 -7.73 0.12 -0.12
CA THR A 82 -7.38 -0.15 -1.52
C THR A 82 -5.93 -0.64 -1.65
N PHE A 83 -4.99 -0.11 -0.85
CA PHE A 83 -3.61 -0.59 -0.84
C PHE A 83 -3.49 -2.04 -0.33
N VAL A 84 -4.31 -2.44 0.65
CA VAL A 84 -4.38 -3.84 1.09
C VAL A 84 -4.87 -4.77 -0.04
N GLU A 85 -5.83 -4.31 -0.86
CA GLU A 85 -6.25 -5.08 -2.04
C GLU A 85 -5.14 -5.20 -3.09
N TYR A 86 -4.35 -4.13 -3.30
CA TYR A 86 -3.20 -4.18 -4.20
C TYR A 86 -2.11 -5.11 -3.66
N GLU A 87 -1.84 -5.07 -2.36
CA GLU A 87 -0.90 -5.98 -1.70
C GLU A 87 -1.28 -7.44 -1.96
N ARG A 88 -2.55 -7.79 -1.78
CA ARG A 88 -3.04 -9.14 -2.09
C ARG A 88 -2.86 -9.51 -3.55
N LYS A 89 -3.25 -8.62 -4.49
CA LYS A 89 -3.11 -8.87 -5.93
C LYS A 89 -1.65 -9.04 -6.35
N LEU A 90 -0.74 -8.23 -5.80
CA LEU A 90 0.70 -8.32 -6.10
C LEU A 90 1.30 -9.62 -5.57
N ASN A 91 0.89 -10.08 -4.38
CA ASN A 91 1.29 -11.39 -3.86
C ASN A 91 0.77 -12.52 -4.73
N ASP A 92 -0.52 -12.50 -5.13
CA ASP A 92 -1.09 -13.46 -6.07
C ASP A 92 -0.31 -13.52 -7.40
N TYR A 93 0.22 -12.37 -7.86
CA TYR A 93 1.05 -12.34 -9.07
C TYR A 93 2.42 -12.95 -8.84
N LEU A 94 3.05 -12.68 -7.69
CA LEU A 94 4.33 -13.30 -7.33
C LEU A 94 4.20 -14.82 -7.21
N ASP A 95 3.13 -15.30 -6.59
CA ASP A 95 2.85 -16.73 -6.42
C ASP A 95 2.65 -17.46 -7.76
N ALA A 96 2.21 -16.74 -8.78
CA ALA A 96 2.10 -17.27 -10.13
C ALA A 96 3.41 -17.16 -10.94
N LEU A 97 4.07 -15.98 -10.87
CA LEU A 97 5.21 -15.67 -11.73
C LEU A 97 6.51 -16.38 -11.30
N ILE A 98 6.77 -16.51 -10.01
CA ILE A 98 8.00 -17.13 -9.51
C ILE A 98 8.11 -18.60 -9.95
N PRO A 99 7.09 -19.46 -9.73
CA PRO A 99 7.14 -20.83 -10.22
C PRO A 99 7.19 -20.91 -11.75
N THR A 100 6.52 -19.99 -12.45
CA THR A 100 6.52 -19.94 -13.92
C THR A 100 7.92 -19.65 -14.44
N ASN A 101 8.65 -18.67 -13.86
CA ASN A 101 10.02 -18.40 -14.23
C ASN A 101 10.93 -19.62 -14.03
N THR A 102 10.83 -20.24 -12.85
CA THR A 102 11.57 -21.46 -12.54
C THR A 102 11.27 -22.61 -13.52
N ALA A 103 10.02 -22.73 -13.99
CA ALA A 103 9.64 -23.72 -14.98
C ALA A 103 10.24 -23.41 -16.37
N LEU A 104 10.24 -22.13 -16.79
CA LEU A 104 10.86 -21.70 -18.04
C LEU A 104 12.38 -21.93 -18.04
N GLU A 105 13.08 -21.55 -16.97
CA GLU A 105 14.52 -21.80 -16.83
C GLU A 105 14.87 -23.30 -16.92
N LYS A 106 14.00 -24.16 -16.38
CA LYS A 106 14.18 -25.61 -16.52
C LYS A 106 14.03 -26.10 -17.95
N THR A 107 13.30 -25.41 -18.82
CA THR A 107 13.20 -25.79 -20.25
C THR A 107 14.51 -25.57 -21.00
N LEU A 108 15.33 -24.58 -20.58
CA LEU A 108 16.67 -24.33 -21.12
C LEU A 108 17.68 -25.39 -20.69
N ASN A 109 17.40 -26.11 -19.61
CA ASN A 109 18.34 -27.11 -19.11
C ASN A 109 18.32 -28.37 -19.97
N THR A 110 19.40 -28.59 -20.70
CA THR A 110 19.60 -29.72 -21.64
C THR A 110 19.40 -31.10 -21.01
N LYS A 111 19.49 -31.21 -19.67
CA LYS A 111 19.23 -32.47 -18.95
C LYS A 111 17.76 -32.90 -18.97
N PHE A 112 16.83 -31.99 -19.08
CA PHE A 112 15.41 -32.32 -19.00
C PHE A 112 14.73 -32.54 -20.36
N LYS A 113 15.32 -32.02 -21.46
CA LYS A 113 14.80 -32.16 -22.85
C LYS A 113 13.27 -32.07 -22.95
N LEU A 114 12.66 -31.13 -22.20
CA LEU A 114 11.19 -31.00 -22.13
C LEU A 114 10.59 -30.60 -23.48
N LEU A 115 11.32 -29.79 -24.23
CA LEU A 115 10.93 -29.32 -25.57
C LEU A 115 12.15 -29.34 -26.50
N PRO A 116 11.98 -29.68 -27.80
CA PRO A 116 13.02 -29.52 -28.81
C PRO A 116 13.14 -28.03 -29.17
N LEU A 117 13.97 -27.28 -28.43
CA LEU A 117 14.24 -25.87 -28.66
C LEU A 117 15.34 -25.71 -29.71
N ARG A 118 15.15 -24.79 -30.68
CA ARG A 118 16.19 -24.24 -31.54
C ARG A 118 16.87 -23.05 -30.87
N GLU A 119 17.95 -22.54 -31.40
CA GLU A 119 18.65 -21.34 -30.87
C GLU A 119 17.69 -20.16 -30.73
N GLU A 120 16.88 -19.87 -31.74
CA GLU A 120 15.84 -18.80 -31.70
C GLU A 120 14.82 -18.99 -30.56
N ASP A 121 14.43 -20.25 -30.29
CA ASP A 121 13.48 -20.56 -29.20
C ASP A 121 14.15 -20.40 -27.83
N GLN A 122 15.46 -20.68 -27.72
CA GLN A 122 16.25 -20.50 -26.51
C GLN A 122 16.39 -19.01 -26.17
N GLU A 123 16.74 -18.17 -27.15
CA GLU A 123 16.76 -16.72 -26.98
C GLU A 123 15.39 -16.18 -26.49
N MET A 124 14.28 -16.66 -27.08
CA MET A 124 12.96 -16.27 -26.67
C MET A 124 12.64 -16.69 -25.20
N VAL A 125 13.08 -17.87 -24.75
CA VAL A 125 12.92 -18.29 -23.35
C VAL A 125 13.76 -17.43 -22.42
N GLU A 126 14.98 -17.08 -22.79
CA GLU A 126 15.84 -16.19 -22.01
C GLU A 126 15.21 -14.80 -21.88
N ASP A 127 14.74 -14.21 -22.97
CA ASP A 127 14.07 -12.92 -22.97
C ASP A 127 12.81 -12.94 -22.09
N LEU A 128 11.99 -13.98 -22.21
CA LEU A 128 10.80 -14.15 -21.36
C LEU A 128 11.16 -14.30 -19.89
N SER A 129 12.24 -15.01 -19.56
CA SER A 129 12.71 -15.16 -18.18
C SER A 129 13.13 -13.80 -17.60
N VAL A 130 13.90 -13.01 -18.35
CA VAL A 130 14.28 -11.63 -17.96
C VAL A 130 13.07 -10.75 -17.77
N ASP A 131 12.10 -10.82 -18.66
CA ASP A 131 10.86 -10.04 -18.56
C ASP A 131 10.03 -10.43 -17.33
N ILE A 132 9.92 -11.73 -17.04
CA ILE A 132 9.24 -12.21 -15.81
C ILE A 132 9.96 -11.70 -14.58
N GLU A 133 11.29 -11.76 -14.52
CA GLU A 133 12.08 -11.24 -13.42
C GLU A 133 11.86 -9.74 -13.20
N GLN A 134 11.77 -8.96 -14.29
CA GLN A 134 11.44 -7.54 -14.20
C GLN A 134 10.06 -7.29 -13.58
N VAL A 135 9.05 -8.09 -13.96
CA VAL A 135 7.71 -7.98 -13.36
C VAL A 135 7.72 -8.37 -11.89
N ILE A 136 8.42 -9.46 -11.53
CA ILE A 136 8.62 -9.88 -10.14
C ILE A 136 9.29 -8.77 -9.32
N ALA A 137 10.38 -8.19 -9.84
CA ALA A 137 11.08 -7.09 -9.17
C ALA A 137 10.17 -5.87 -8.97
N ARG A 138 9.36 -5.55 -9.98
CA ARG A 138 8.38 -4.46 -9.91
C ARG A 138 7.28 -4.73 -8.88
N CYS A 139 6.75 -5.95 -8.80
CA CYS A 139 5.79 -6.35 -7.77
C CYS A 139 6.39 -6.19 -6.36
N LYS A 140 7.61 -6.70 -6.13
CA LYS A 140 8.33 -6.55 -4.85
C LYS A 140 8.57 -5.08 -4.49
N SER A 141 8.93 -4.26 -5.46
CA SER A 141 9.11 -2.81 -5.25
C SER A 141 7.81 -2.13 -4.83
N LEU A 142 6.69 -2.46 -5.48
CA LEU A 142 5.37 -1.92 -5.14
C LEU A 142 4.91 -2.35 -3.75
N LEU A 143 5.15 -3.60 -3.35
CA LEU A 143 4.85 -4.09 -1.99
C LEU A 143 5.62 -3.30 -0.94
N ARG A 144 6.91 -3.00 -1.16
CA ARG A 144 7.69 -2.13 -0.26
C ARG A 144 7.12 -0.72 -0.20
N THR A 145 6.70 -0.17 -1.34
CA THR A 145 6.07 1.15 -1.38
C THR A 145 4.77 1.17 -0.58
N ILE A 146 3.92 0.14 -0.69
CA ILE A 146 2.69 0.01 0.11
C ILE A 146 3.01 0.02 1.61
N THR A 147 4.02 -0.75 2.03
CA THR A 147 4.44 -0.79 3.43
C THR A 147 4.90 0.59 3.92
N ASN A 148 5.78 1.25 3.15
CA ASN A 148 6.29 2.57 3.51
C ASN A 148 5.17 3.63 3.61
N VAL A 149 4.21 3.62 2.68
CA VAL A 149 3.06 4.53 2.71
C VAL A 149 2.18 4.28 3.92
N ARG A 150 1.91 3.02 4.24
CA ARG A 150 1.14 2.64 5.42
C ARG A 150 1.80 3.07 6.72
N ASP A 151 3.12 2.93 6.82
CA ASP A 151 3.88 3.36 7.99
C ASP A 151 3.91 4.89 8.10
N SER A 152 4.09 5.60 6.98
CA SER A 152 3.99 7.06 6.94
C SER A 152 2.59 7.55 7.33
N TYR A 153 1.53 6.90 6.86
CA TYR A 153 0.15 7.22 7.25
C TYR A 153 -0.07 7.05 8.76
N ARG A 154 0.44 5.96 9.35
CA ARG A 154 0.39 5.76 10.81
C ARG A 154 1.06 6.89 11.56
N ALA A 155 2.28 7.27 11.14
CA ALA A 155 3.02 8.37 11.76
C ALA A 155 2.26 9.71 11.69
N VAL A 156 1.58 9.99 10.55
CA VAL A 156 0.71 11.17 10.42
C VAL A 156 -0.48 11.10 11.36
N MET A 157 -1.12 9.94 11.47
CA MET A 157 -2.27 9.74 12.40
C MET A 157 -1.86 9.89 13.86
N ASP A 158 -0.71 9.33 14.25
CA ASP A 158 -0.16 9.46 15.60
C ASP A 158 0.15 10.93 15.93
N THR A 159 0.71 11.67 14.98
CA THR A 159 0.95 13.10 15.14
C THR A 159 -0.35 13.87 15.33
N ARG A 160 -1.39 13.60 14.54
CA ARG A 160 -2.71 14.23 14.66
C ARG A 160 -3.37 13.89 16.00
N LEU A 161 -3.28 12.62 16.42
CA LEU A 161 -3.79 12.19 17.73
C LEU A 161 -3.10 12.95 18.87
N ASN A 162 -1.77 13.03 18.85
CA ASN A 162 -1.00 13.76 19.85
C ASN A 162 -1.36 15.25 19.88
N GLU A 163 -1.58 15.88 18.73
CA GLU A 163 -2.02 17.26 18.62
C GLU A 163 -3.41 17.46 19.23
N THR A 164 -4.36 16.57 18.91
CA THR A 164 -5.71 16.59 19.48
C THR A 164 -5.69 16.39 20.98
N MET A 165 -4.89 15.44 21.49
CA MET A 165 -4.72 15.20 22.92
C MET A 165 -4.10 16.41 23.63
N ARG A 166 -3.13 17.08 23.00
CA ARG A 166 -2.54 18.31 23.53
C ARG A 166 -3.58 19.43 23.65
N ILE A 167 -4.37 19.66 22.61
CA ILE A 167 -5.44 20.67 22.64
C ILE A 167 -6.43 20.37 23.76
N LEU A 168 -6.87 19.11 23.89
CA LEU A 168 -7.78 18.67 24.93
C LEU A 168 -7.19 18.89 26.33
N THR A 169 -5.90 18.54 26.52
CA THR A 169 -5.21 18.74 27.81
C THR A 169 -5.13 20.21 28.17
N VAL A 170 -4.76 21.08 27.21
CA VAL A 170 -4.72 22.54 27.45
C VAL A 170 -6.09 23.09 27.80
N ALA A 171 -7.13 22.68 27.07
CA ALA A 171 -8.50 23.11 27.34
C ALA A 171 -8.96 22.66 28.74
N THR A 172 -8.66 21.40 29.11
CA THR A 172 -8.99 20.89 30.46
C THR A 172 -8.27 21.66 31.55
N LEU A 173 -6.97 21.91 31.42
CA LEU A 173 -6.22 22.70 32.42
C LEU A 173 -6.72 24.13 32.51
N ALA A 174 -7.06 24.78 31.38
CA ALA A 174 -7.62 26.12 31.34
C ALA A 174 -8.95 26.23 32.08
N LEU A 175 -9.78 25.19 32.10
CA LEU A 175 -11.05 25.13 32.84
C LEU A 175 -10.83 24.69 34.30
N THR A 176 -9.91 23.78 34.56
CA THR A 176 -9.70 23.21 35.91
C THR A 176 -9.15 24.24 36.88
N ILE A 177 -8.25 25.15 36.44
CA ILE A 177 -7.62 26.14 37.32
C ILE A 177 -8.66 27.12 37.90
N PRO A 178 -9.49 27.80 37.11
CA PRO A 178 -10.55 28.65 37.62
C PRO A 178 -11.53 27.89 38.54
N THR A 179 -11.91 26.66 38.15
CA THR A 179 -12.83 25.82 38.90
C THR A 179 -12.26 25.44 40.26
N MET A 180 -10.97 25.06 40.31
CA MET A 180 -10.28 24.75 41.57
C MET A 180 -10.22 25.96 42.49
N LEU A 181 -9.85 27.13 41.97
CA LEU A 181 -9.79 28.37 42.74
C LEU A 181 -11.18 28.76 43.26
N ALA A 182 -12.21 28.71 42.39
CA ALA A 182 -13.59 28.98 42.80
C ALA A 182 -14.07 28.00 43.91
N GLY A 183 -13.68 26.70 43.77
CA GLY A 183 -13.97 25.69 44.81
C GLY A 183 -13.30 25.99 46.14
N VAL A 184 -12.02 26.36 46.15
CA VAL A 184 -11.29 26.73 47.38
C VAL A 184 -11.89 27.95 48.02
N PHE A 185 -12.12 29.03 47.28
CA PHE A 185 -12.69 30.26 47.83
C PHE A 185 -14.21 30.18 48.14
N GLY A 186 -14.88 29.13 47.64
CA GLY A 186 -16.27 28.81 47.96
C GLY A 186 -16.44 27.99 49.26
N MET A 187 -15.34 27.61 49.92
CA MET A 187 -15.41 26.89 51.20
C MET A 187 -15.82 27.81 52.34
N ASN A 188 -16.67 27.33 53.28
CA ASN A 188 -17.05 28.05 54.48
C ASN A 188 -15.98 27.93 55.59
N VAL A 189 -14.75 28.40 55.30
CA VAL A 189 -13.60 28.39 56.22
C VAL A 189 -13.09 29.82 56.34
N GLU A 190 -12.58 30.19 57.51
CA GLU A 190 -11.96 31.49 57.70
C GLU A 190 -10.62 31.56 56.96
N PHE A 191 -10.48 32.54 56.07
CA PHE A 191 -9.24 32.77 55.32
C PHE A 191 -8.37 33.78 56.07
N PRO A 192 -7.01 33.71 56.00
CA PRO A 192 -6.09 34.62 56.69
C PRO A 192 -6.06 36.04 56.10
N PHE A 193 -6.90 36.33 55.10
CA PHE A 193 -7.08 37.62 54.45
C PHE A 193 -8.56 37.90 54.18
N ASP A 194 -8.92 39.16 54.05
CA ASP A 194 -10.31 39.59 53.86
C ASP A 194 -10.77 39.22 52.43
N THR A 195 -11.73 38.29 52.33
CA THR A 195 -12.35 37.83 51.10
C THR A 195 -13.73 38.42 50.83
N HIS A 196 -14.25 39.29 51.71
CA HIS A 196 -15.65 39.75 51.64
C HIS A 196 -15.86 41.01 50.79
N GLY A 197 -14.80 41.59 50.22
CA GLY A 197 -14.90 42.80 49.41
C GLY A 197 -15.10 42.51 47.92
N ILE A 198 -15.80 43.38 47.20
CA ILE A 198 -15.94 43.35 45.71
C ILE A 198 -14.57 43.28 45.04
N GLY A 199 -13.55 43.95 45.62
CA GLY A 199 -12.18 43.91 45.13
C GLY A 199 -11.52 42.53 45.21
N ALA A 200 -11.81 41.80 46.32
CA ALA A 200 -11.32 40.42 46.47
C ALA A 200 -11.91 39.48 45.40
N PHE A 201 -13.18 39.59 45.09
CA PHE A 201 -13.82 38.81 44.04
C PHE A 201 -13.14 39.03 42.67
N TRP A 202 -12.97 40.27 42.26
CA TRP A 202 -12.34 40.59 40.96
C TRP A 202 -10.86 40.20 40.94
N SER A 203 -10.15 40.28 42.07
CA SER A 203 -8.76 39.80 42.14
C SER A 203 -8.66 38.31 41.93
N ILE A 204 -9.51 37.49 42.52
CA ILE A 204 -9.54 36.04 42.37
C ILE A 204 -9.86 35.66 40.93
N VAL A 205 -10.85 36.30 40.32
CA VAL A 205 -11.23 36.09 38.93
C VAL A 205 -10.04 36.44 37.99
N PHE A 206 -9.41 37.59 38.20
CA PHE A 206 -8.27 38.03 37.39
C PHE A 206 -7.08 37.06 37.48
N VAL A 207 -6.71 36.65 38.72
CA VAL A 207 -5.63 35.69 38.94
C VAL A 207 -5.94 34.35 38.28
N SER A 208 -7.19 33.89 38.37
CA SER A 208 -7.65 32.63 37.76
C SER A 208 -7.52 32.64 36.25
N VAL A 209 -7.98 33.70 35.61
CA VAL A 209 -7.91 33.87 34.15
C VAL A 209 -6.47 34.03 33.69
N LEU A 210 -5.67 34.80 34.41
CA LEU A 210 -4.25 35.02 34.10
C LEU A 210 -3.46 33.71 34.23
N ALA A 211 -3.68 32.93 35.29
CA ALA A 211 -3.01 31.63 35.46
C ALA A 211 -3.43 30.63 34.36
N ALA A 212 -4.69 30.54 34.02
CA ALA A 212 -5.18 29.70 32.93
C ALA A 212 -4.61 30.15 31.59
N GLY A 213 -4.53 31.45 31.34
CA GLY A 213 -3.94 32.01 30.10
C GLY A 213 -2.45 31.74 30.00
N LEU A 214 -1.67 31.94 31.08
CA LEU A 214 -0.22 31.66 31.10
C LEU A 214 0.09 30.19 30.85
N ILE A 215 -0.65 29.29 31.49
CA ILE A 215 -0.46 27.83 31.28
C ILE A 215 -0.83 27.46 29.88
N SER A 216 -1.97 27.92 29.36
CA SER A 216 -2.36 27.66 27.96
C SER A 216 -1.31 28.17 26.97
N PHE A 217 -0.83 29.39 27.19
CA PHE A 217 0.22 29.98 26.35
C PHE A 217 1.54 29.19 26.41
N TYR A 218 1.98 28.76 27.59
CA TYR A 218 3.18 27.94 27.77
C TYR A 218 3.10 26.63 27.00
N PHE A 219 1.98 25.90 27.14
CA PHE A 219 1.77 24.61 26.44
C PHE A 219 1.60 24.78 24.93
N MET A 220 1.00 25.87 24.46
CA MET A 220 0.87 26.16 23.03
C MET A 220 2.20 26.59 22.39
N ARG A 221 3.06 27.32 23.13
CA ARG A 221 4.34 27.79 22.62
C ARG A 221 5.42 26.70 22.55
N LYS A 222 5.33 25.67 23.38
CA LYS A 222 6.28 24.56 23.40
C LYS A 222 5.97 23.58 22.24
N ARG A 223 6.31 24.01 21.02
CA ARG A 223 6.31 23.22 19.78
C ARG A 223 7.57 22.38 19.68
#